data_1165ea6ef378fc4a43de41a18ba5cb18
#
_entry.id   1165ea6ef378fc4a43de41a18ba5cb18
#
_cell.length_a   1.000
_cell.length_b   1.000
_cell.length_c   1.000
_cell.angle_alpha   90.00
_cell.angle_beta   90.00
_cell.angle_gamma   90.00
#
_symmetry.space_group_name_H-M   'P 1'
#
loop_
_entity.id
_entity.type
_entity.pdbx_description
1 polymer ?
#
loop_
_entity_poly.entity_id
_entity_poly.type
_entity_poly.pdbx_seq_one_letter_code
_entity_poly.pdbx_strand_id
1 'polypeptide(L)'
;MSSSADLYCVMGNPVAHSRSPAIHARFAELTAEHLVYERCLLPIDGFAQGVRDFIARGGRGCNVTVPFKIEAAALATQRSERVQLAGAANTLVFAPDGIHADNTD
;
A
#
# COMPACT_ATOMS: atom_id res chain seq x y z
N MET A 1 -6.41 -0.16 23.91
CA MET A 1 -5.88 0.00 23.66
C MET A 1 -5.25 0.50 22.97
N SER A 2 -5.00 0.61 22.70
CA SER A 2 -4.19 1.13 22.31
C SER A 2 -4.09 1.87 21.35
N SER A 3 -3.84 2.77 21.28
CA SER A 3 -3.63 3.64 20.36
C SER A 3 -2.38 3.46 19.70
N SER A 4 -2.21 2.40 19.08
CA SER A 4 -1.01 2.21 18.34
C SER A 4 -0.99 3.12 17.14
N ALA A 5 0.20 3.36 16.63
CA ALA A 5 0.39 4.15 15.44
C ALA A 5 -0.26 3.47 14.24
N ASP A 6 -0.74 4.27 13.29
CA ASP A 6 -1.22 3.72 12.04
C ASP A 6 -0.05 3.25 11.20
N LEU A 7 -0.14 2.04 10.70
CA LEU A 7 0.96 1.37 10.04
C LEU A 7 0.77 1.39 8.53
N TYR A 8 1.75 1.94 7.83
CA TYR A 8 1.78 2.01 6.37
C TYR A 8 3.14 1.56 5.88
N CYS A 9 3.23 1.23 4.62
CA CYS A 9 4.53 0.84 4.05
C CYS A 9 4.57 1.10 2.55
N VAL A 10 5.77 0.94 1.99
CA VAL A 10 5.95 0.80 0.56
C VAL A 10 6.40 -0.63 0.30
N MET A 11 5.76 -1.28 -0.67
CA MET A 11 6.08 -2.64 -1.07
C MET A 11 6.69 -2.63 -2.46
N GLY A 12 7.78 -3.34 -2.62
CA GLY A 12 8.46 -3.40 -3.91
C GLY A 12 9.63 -4.35 -3.89
N ASN A 13 10.30 -4.42 -5.05
CA ASN A 13 11.53 -5.17 -5.19
C ASN A 13 12.26 -4.67 -6.44
N PRO A 14 13.24 -3.80 -6.28
CA PRO A 14 13.75 -3.27 -5.02
C PRO A 14 12.85 -2.20 -4.43
N VAL A 15 13.08 -1.87 -3.18
CA VAL A 15 12.26 -0.87 -2.51
C VAL A 15 13.11 0.28 -1.98
N ALA A 16 14.35 0.10 -1.93
CA ALA A 16 15.42 1.04 -1.57
C ALA A 16 14.92 2.39 -1.06
N HIS A 17 15.16 3.45 -1.78
CA HIS A 17 14.79 4.80 -1.35
C HIS A 17 13.57 5.32 -2.08
N SER A 18 12.70 4.42 -2.47
CA SER A 18 11.62 4.78 -3.37
C SER A 18 10.52 5.60 -2.74
N ARG A 19 10.50 5.74 -1.43
CA ARG A 19 9.41 6.48 -0.82
C ARG A 19 9.45 7.94 -1.21
N SER A 20 8.35 8.40 -1.79
CA SER A 20 8.22 9.79 -2.19
C SER A 20 7.76 10.64 -1.00
N PRO A 21 8.33 11.83 -0.81
CA PRO A 21 7.84 12.71 0.23
C PRO A 21 6.37 13.07 0.07
N ALA A 22 5.91 13.23 -1.17
CA ALA A 22 4.51 13.56 -1.41
C ALA A 22 3.59 12.42 -0.98
N ILE A 23 3.98 11.16 -1.26
CA ILE A 23 3.19 10.01 -0.88
C ILE A 23 3.16 9.87 0.63
N HIS A 24 4.29 10.07 1.27
CA HIS A 24 4.37 9.99 2.72
C HIS A 24 3.49 11.07 3.37
N ALA A 25 3.52 12.27 2.83
CA ALA A 25 2.71 13.36 3.36
C ALA A 25 1.22 13.07 3.22
N ARG A 26 0.82 12.40 2.12
CA ARG A 26 -0.57 12.06 1.94
C ARG A 26 -1.06 11.13 3.03
N PHE A 27 -0.29 10.11 3.39
CA PHE A 27 -0.68 9.24 4.48
C PHE A 27 -0.71 9.98 5.82
N ALA A 28 0.23 10.88 6.02
CA ALA A 28 0.24 11.68 7.24
C ALA A 28 -1.02 12.52 7.36
N GLU A 29 -1.51 13.06 6.25
CA GLU A 29 -2.76 13.81 6.26
C GLU A 29 -3.94 12.94 6.67
N LEU A 30 -3.94 11.69 6.25
CA LEU A 30 -5.04 10.80 6.57
C LEU A 30 -5.06 10.41 8.05
N THR A 31 -3.91 10.33 8.67
CA THR A 31 -3.82 9.85 10.05
C THR A 31 -3.63 10.96 11.06
N ALA A 32 -3.17 12.09 10.63
CA ALA A 32 -2.94 13.28 11.45
C ALA A 32 -1.76 13.19 12.38
N GLU A 33 -1.61 12.13 13.17
CA GLU A 33 -0.62 12.17 14.22
C GLU A 33 0.32 11.00 14.31
N HIS A 34 -0.20 9.82 14.32
CA HIS A 34 0.62 8.65 14.57
C HIS A 34 0.77 7.86 13.30
N LEU A 35 1.92 7.97 12.68
CA LEU A 35 2.19 7.33 11.41
C LEU A 35 3.50 6.58 11.49
N VAL A 36 3.45 5.29 11.20
CA VAL A 36 4.65 4.48 11.00
C VAL A 36 4.67 4.08 9.54
N TYR A 37 5.76 4.35 8.85
CA TYR A 37 5.90 4.05 7.43
C TYR A 37 7.15 3.20 7.22
N GLU A 38 6.97 1.97 6.76
CA GLU A 38 8.05 0.99 6.61
C GLU A 38 8.33 0.73 5.14
N ARG A 39 9.47 0.12 4.88
CA ARG A 39 9.76 -0.44 3.56
C ARG A 39 9.63 -1.94 3.65
N CYS A 40 8.88 -2.52 2.72
CA CYS A 40 8.66 -3.96 2.68
C CYS A 40 9.23 -4.50 1.38
N LEU A 41 10.40 -5.12 1.47
CA LEU A 41 10.99 -5.81 0.34
C LEU A 41 10.37 -7.18 0.25
N LEU A 42 9.69 -7.46 -0.86
CA LEU A 42 8.98 -8.73 -1.02
C LEU A 42 9.61 -9.55 -2.15
N PRO A 43 9.60 -10.88 -2.02
CA PRO A 43 10.03 -11.72 -3.14
C PRO A 43 9.15 -11.48 -4.35
N ILE A 44 9.69 -11.74 -5.53
CA ILE A 44 8.97 -11.48 -6.78
C ILE A 44 7.62 -12.22 -6.81
N ASP A 45 7.56 -13.41 -6.26
CA ASP A 45 6.33 -14.19 -6.24
C ASP A 45 5.64 -14.15 -4.89
N GLY A 46 5.97 -13.18 -4.05
CA GLY A 46 5.44 -13.11 -2.69
C GLY A 46 4.59 -11.91 -2.38
N PHE A 47 4.11 -11.20 -3.40
CA PHE A 47 3.38 -9.96 -3.15
C PHE A 47 2.07 -10.20 -2.39
N ALA A 48 1.24 -11.12 -2.86
CA ALA A 48 -0.05 -11.36 -2.23
C ALA A 48 0.10 -11.79 -0.78
N GLN A 49 1.08 -12.67 -0.51
CA GLN A 49 1.32 -13.09 0.87
C GLN A 49 1.83 -11.93 1.71
N GLY A 50 2.70 -11.11 1.14
CA GLY A 50 3.20 -9.95 1.86
C GLY A 50 2.09 -8.97 2.24
N VAL A 51 1.13 -8.78 1.35
CA VAL A 51 -0.02 -7.94 1.67
C VAL A 51 -0.84 -8.55 2.80
N ARG A 52 -1.12 -9.85 2.74
CA ARG A 52 -1.88 -10.50 3.80
C ARG A 52 -1.17 -10.41 5.15
N ASP A 53 0.14 -10.62 5.15
CA ASP A 53 0.92 -10.53 6.37
C ASP A 53 0.90 -9.11 6.93
N PHE A 54 0.98 -8.12 6.07
CA PHE A 54 0.97 -6.73 6.50
C PHE A 54 -0.38 -6.35 7.09
N ILE A 55 -1.47 -6.78 6.48
CA ILE A 55 -2.81 -6.55 7.02
C ILE A 55 -2.93 -7.21 8.39
N ALA A 56 -2.42 -8.43 8.52
CA ALA A 56 -2.48 -9.15 9.80
C ALA A 56 -1.73 -8.43 10.92
N ARG A 57 -0.71 -7.66 10.56
CA ARG A 57 0.04 -6.85 11.53
C ARG A 57 -0.68 -5.55 11.89
N GLY A 58 -1.82 -5.28 11.28
CA GLY A 58 -2.55 -4.06 11.53
C GLY A 58 -2.31 -2.98 10.49
N GLY A 59 -1.77 -3.35 9.33
CA GLY A 59 -1.51 -2.39 8.27
C GLY A 59 -2.78 -1.73 7.78
N ARG A 60 -2.70 -0.42 7.53
CA ARG A 60 -3.83 0.37 7.09
C ARG A 60 -3.78 0.67 5.60
N GLY A 61 -2.60 0.64 5.01
CA GLY A 61 -2.45 0.91 3.61
C GLY A 61 -1.00 0.81 3.19
N CYS A 62 -0.78 0.86 1.89
CA CYS A 62 0.59 0.82 1.38
C CYS A 62 0.67 1.47 0.02
N ASN A 63 1.88 1.91 -0.30
CA ASN A 63 2.23 2.25 -1.66
C ASN A 63 2.88 1.05 -2.30
N VAL A 64 2.74 0.92 -3.61
CA VAL A 64 3.27 -0.20 -4.35
C VAL A 64 4.15 0.32 -5.46
N THR A 65 5.36 -0.23 -5.55
CA THR A 65 6.27 0.11 -6.64
C THR A 65 6.61 -1.15 -7.43
N VAL A 66 7.54 -1.02 -8.38
CA VAL A 66 7.87 -2.14 -9.26
C VAL A 66 8.32 -3.34 -8.45
N PRO A 67 8.01 -4.53 -8.89
CA PRO A 67 7.24 -4.89 -10.08
C PRO A 67 5.80 -5.25 -9.77
N PHE A 68 5.23 -4.77 -8.68
CA PHE A 68 3.99 -5.29 -8.12
C PHE A 68 2.74 -4.47 -8.46
N LYS A 69 2.85 -3.42 -9.27
CA LYS A 69 1.71 -2.52 -9.48
C LYS A 69 0.54 -3.21 -10.18
N ILE A 70 0.82 -4.11 -11.10
CA ILE A 70 -0.24 -4.85 -11.81
C ILE A 70 -0.88 -5.85 -10.86
N GLU A 71 -0.06 -6.56 -10.07
CA GLU A 71 -0.60 -7.48 -9.09
C GLU A 71 -1.45 -6.78 -8.04
N ALA A 72 -1.06 -5.56 -7.66
CA ALA A 72 -1.82 -4.79 -6.69
C ALA A 72 -3.23 -4.49 -7.22
N ALA A 73 -3.32 -4.12 -8.50
CA ALA A 73 -4.62 -3.87 -9.10
C ALA A 73 -5.46 -5.14 -9.13
N ALA A 74 -4.83 -6.29 -9.42
CA ALA A 74 -5.55 -7.55 -9.48
C ALA A 74 -6.02 -8.03 -8.11
N LEU A 75 -5.23 -7.74 -7.09
CA LEU A 75 -5.54 -8.19 -5.73
C LEU A 75 -6.67 -7.40 -5.08
N ALA A 76 -6.88 -6.17 -5.51
CA ALA A 76 -7.86 -5.29 -4.90
C ALA A 76 -9.29 -5.79 -5.11
N THR A 77 -10.12 -5.53 -4.12
CA THR A 77 -11.54 -5.85 -4.21
C THR A 77 -12.32 -4.69 -4.81
N GLN A 78 -11.79 -3.48 -4.70
CA GLN A 78 -12.37 -2.30 -5.32
C GLN A 78 -11.27 -1.49 -5.98
N ARG A 79 -11.55 -0.98 -7.17
CA ARG A 79 -10.55 -0.27 -7.96
C ARG A 79 -11.11 1.06 -8.41
N SER A 80 -10.32 2.12 -8.27
CA SER A 80 -10.70 3.41 -8.81
C SER A 80 -10.74 3.36 -10.33
N GLU A 81 -11.35 4.36 -10.94
CA GLU A 81 -11.40 4.44 -12.38
C GLU A 81 -9.99 4.50 -12.97
N ARG A 82 -9.09 5.22 -12.31
CA ARG A 82 -7.70 5.32 -12.77
C ARG A 82 -7.02 3.96 -12.79
N VAL A 83 -7.29 3.13 -11.79
CA VAL A 83 -6.73 1.78 -11.76
C VAL A 83 -7.32 0.93 -12.88
N GLN A 84 -8.62 1.05 -13.12
CA GLN A 84 -9.25 0.28 -14.18
C GLN A 84 -8.67 0.63 -15.54
N LEU A 85 -8.41 1.92 -15.77
CA LEU A 85 -7.86 2.35 -17.05
C LEU A 85 -6.40 1.95 -17.22
N ALA A 86 -5.62 2.05 -16.14
CA ALA A 86 -4.19 1.77 -16.23
C ALA A 86 -3.85 0.29 -16.09
N GLY A 87 -4.71 -0.49 -15.45
CA GLY A 87 -4.41 -1.87 -15.14
C GLY A 87 -3.35 -2.03 -14.07
N ALA A 88 -3.11 -0.98 -13.28
CA ALA A 88 -2.06 -0.96 -12.28
C ALA A 88 -2.46 -0.04 -11.14
N ALA A 89 -1.97 -0.35 -9.95
CA ALA A 89 -2.24 0.46 -8.77
C ALA A 89 -0.94 0.73 -8.03
N ASN A 90 -0.79 1.95 -7.53
CA ASN A 90 0.36 2.29 -6.70
C ASN A 90 -0.03 2.58 -5.25
N THR A 91 -1.31 2.49 -4.93
CA THR A 91 -1.80 2.77 -3.60
C THR A 91 -2.89 1.77 -3.24
N LEU A 92 -2.76 1.16 -2.08
CA LEU A 92 -3.76 0.26 -1.53
C LEU A 92 -4.19 0.78 -0.17
N VAL A 93 -5.49 0.78 0.08
CA VAL A 93 -6.04 1.11 1.40
C VAL A 93 -6.80 -0.10 1.90
N PHE A 94 -6.49 -0.54 3.11
CA PHE A 94 -7.08 -1.73 3.70
C PHE A 94 -8.22 -1.31 4.62
N ALA A 95 -9.42 -1.66 4.25
CA ALA A 95 -10.62 -1.26 4.96
C ALA A 95 -11.41 -2.50 5.37
N PRO A 96 -12.36 -2.37 6.30
CA PRO A 96 -13.14 -3.55 6.71
C PRO A 96 -13.89 -4.22 5.56
N ASP A 97 -14.25 -3.46 4.52
CA ASP A 97 -14.98 -4.00 3.38
C ASP A 97 -14.07 -4.49 2.26
N GLY A 98 -12.74 -4.42 2.44
CA GLY A 98 -11.83 -4.97 1.45
C GLY A 98 -10.62 -4.11 1.18
N ILE A 99 -10.01 -4.36 0.04
CA ILE A 99 -8.80 -3.67 -0.39
C ILE A 99 -9.17 -2.71 -1.52
N HIS A 100 -8.94 -1.43 -1.29
CA HIS A 100 -9.24 -0.38 -2.26
C HIS A 100 -7.96 0.05 -2.96
N ALA A 101 -7.95 -0.02 -4.26
CA ALA A 101 -6.77 0.33 -5.06
C ALA A 101 -6.98 1.66 -5.77
N ASP A 102 -5.92 2.45 -5.80
CA ASP A 102 -5.91 3.71 -6.52
C ASP A 102 -4.57 3.86 -7.25
N ASN A 103 -4.54 4.77 -8.19
CA ASN A 103 -3.35 5.09 -8.94
C ASN A 103 -3.22 6.60 -8.99
N THR A 104 -2.19 7.11 -8.32
CA THR A 104 -1.97 8.54 -8.24
C THR A 104 -0.92 9.04 -9.23
N ASP A 105 -0.43 8.16 -10.08
CA ASP A 105 0.55 8.55 -11.11
C ASP A 105 -0.05 9.42 -12.20
#